data_10c04b47437cc7e38c57b57a5a45642f
#
_entry.id   10c04b47437cc7e38c57b57a5a45642f
#
_cell.length_a   1.000
_cell.length_b   1.000
_cell.length_c   1.000
_cell.angle_alpha   90.00
_cell.angle_beta   90.00
_cell.angle_gamma   90.00
#
_symmetry.space_group_name_H-M   'P 1'
#
loop_
_entity.id
_entity.type
_entity.pdbx_description
1 polymer ?
#
loop_
_entity_poly.entity_id
_entity_poly.type
_entity_poly.pdbx_seq_one_letter_code
_entity_poly.pdbx_strand_id
1 'polypeptide(L)'
;MDELAATMTGFARTLRAAGVAADHERTQSLLKALDHLDVTDPGEVYWAGRLTLCATPDDLPRYDRCFAAFFGGRRASLARTATTSVTRHLAARDGDGESGRDDDETAAPATASRAEVLRHRDVARMTEAERAEVHRMLAMLKSGRARRRSRRFESAHRGVLDQRRTIRDALRKGEVARLRHRRHTTRPRTVVLFVDVSGSMAPYAETLLRFAHALVRSEPRATRVYSVGTRLTPITAELRHRDPGTALNEVSKVVPDWSGGTRLGEELKEFLARYSARGAMAVIASDGWERGDPELLGTQMARLARQAHRVIWVNPHKGYADYQPLTGGMRAALPYLDDLVAGHSLAAYERLSERLAHA
;
A
#
# COMPACT_ATOMS: atom_id res chain seq x y z
N MET A 1 27.61 36.23 -8.52
CA MET A 1 26.32 36.82 -8.12
C MET A 1 25.45 37.20 -9.33
N ASP A 2 25.97 37.94 -10.32
CA ASP A 2 25.17 38.37 -11.47
C ASP A 2 24.65 37.23 -12.37
N GLU A 3 25.44 36.17 -12.56
CA GLU A 3 25.05 35.01 -13.37
C GLU A 3 23.97 34.17 -12.70
N LEU A 4 24.03 34.02 -11.36
CA LEU A 4 22.98 33.36 -10.57
C LEU A 4 21.67 34.14 -10.63
N ALA A 5 21.74 35.46 -10.44
CA ALA A 5 20.56 36.34 -10.50
C ALA A 5 19.93 36.32 -11.90
N ALA A 6 20.72 36.29 -12.96
CA ALA A 6 20.22 36.15 -14.33
C ALA A 6 19.53 34.80 -14.56
N THR A 7 20.11 33.70 -14.06
CA THR A 7 19.56 32.36 -14.13
C THR A 7 18.24 32.27 -13.40
N MET A 8 18.15 32.76 -12.15
CA MET A 8 16.90 32.73 -11.35
C MET A 8 15.81 33.63 -11.92
N THR A 9 16.20 34.78 -12.50
CA THR A 9 15.27 35.65 -13.24
C THR A 9 14.72 34.91 -14.49
N GLY A 10 15.57 34.20 -15.21
CA GLY A 10 15.16 33.34 -16.34
C GLY A 10 14.19 32.24 -15.91
N PHE A 11 14.46 31.60 -14.79
CA PHE A 11 13.58 30.58 -14.22
C PHE A 11 12.21 31.16 -13.80
N ALA A 12 12.19 32.32 -13.14
CA ALA A 12 10.95 33.01 -12.76
C ALA A 12 10.11 33.41 -13.99
N ARG A 13 10.75 33.77 -15.15
CA ARG A 13 10.05 34.02 -16.42
C ARG A 13 9.43 32.73 -16.97
N THR A 14 10.14 31.61 -16.90
CA THR A 14 9.62 30.30 -17.34
C THR A 14 8.41 29.89 -16.50
N LEU A 15 8.45 30.11 -15.18
CA LEU A 15 7.32 29.85 -14.29
C LEU A 15 6.09 30.71 -14.62
N ARG A 16 6.29 32.00 -14.92
CA ARG A 16 5.21 32.89 -15.37
C ARG A 16 4.57 32.42 -16.67
N ALA A 17 5.38 31.98 -17.63
CA ALA A 17 4.88 31.40 -18.88
C ALA A 17 4.09 30.09 -18.65
N ALA A 18 4.41 29.36 -17.59
CA ALA A 18 3.67 28.15 -17.15
C ALA A 18 2.44 28.45 -16.29
N GLY A 19 2.10 29.74 -16.07
CA GLY A 19 0.92 30.17 -15.33
C GLY A 19 1.08 30.20 -13.81
N VAL A 20 2.31 30.26 -13.29
CA VAL A 20 2.60 30.47 -11.86
C VAL A 20 2.77 31.97 -11.61
N ALA A 21 2.17 32.48 -10.53
CA ALA A 21 2.21 33.92 -10.17
C ALA A 21 3.57 34.35 -9.59
N ALA A 22 4.68 34.03 -10.26
CA ALA A 22 6.04 34.41 -9.90
C ALA A 22 6.33 35.86 -10.30
N ASP A 23 5.78 36.85 -9.57
CA ASP A 23 5.97 38.27 -9.81
C ASP A 23 7.36 38.78 -9.45
N HIS A 24 7.59 40.07 -9.62
CA HIS A 24 8.90 40.70 -9.37
C HIS A 24 9.26 40.65 -7.87
N GLU A 25 8.31 40.86 -7.00
CA GLU A 25 8.52 40.85 -5.55
C GLU A 25 8.91 39.46 -5.04
N ARG A 26 8.25 38.42 -5.54
CA ARG A 26 8.57 37.03 -5.24
C ARG A 26 9.94 36.61 -5.79
N THR A 27 10.28 37.11 -6.98
CA THR A 27 11.61 36.89 -7.57
C THR A 27 12.70 37.54 -6.71
N GLN A 28 12.48 38.76 -6.21
CA GLN A 28 13.41 39.40 -5.28
C GLN A 28 13.51 38.66 -3.94
N SER A 29 12.40 38.14 -3.43
CA SER A 29 12.40 37.33 -2.22
C SER A 29 13.20 36.04 -2.38
N LEU A 30 13.13 35.40 -3.55
CA LEU A 30 13.98 34.26 -3.89
C LEU A 30 15.46 34.64 -3.86
N LEU A 31 15.85 35.73 -4.54
CA LEU A 31 17.26 36.16 -4.59
C LEU A 31 17.80 36.46 -3.19
N LYS A 32 17.01 37.13 -2.33
CA LYS A 32 17.38 37.36 -0.92
C LYS A 32 17.51 36.07 -0.13
N ALA A 33 16.66 35.08 -0.36
CA ALA A 33 16.76 33.78 0.31
C ALA A 33 18.03 33.05 -0.10
N LEU A 34 18.41 33.11 -1.37
CA LEU A 34 19.63 32.47 -1.90
C LEU A 34 20.93 33.10 -1.38
N ASP A 35 20.91 34.35 -0.91
CA ASP A 35 22.06 34.98 -0.26
C ASP A 35 22.46 34.29 1.06
N HIS A 36 21.54 33.51 1.66
CA HIS A 36 21.72 32.82 2.94
C HIS A 36 21.81 31.29 2.83
N LEU A 37 21.79 30.75 1.61
CA LEU A 37 21.73 29.32 1.34
C LEU A 37 22.93 28.86 0.48
N ASP A 38 23.23 27.56 0.51
CA ASP A 38 24.23 26.98 -0.37
C ASP A 38 23.65 26.77 -1.78
N VAL A 39 23.96 27.74 -2.67
CA VAL A 39 23.48 27.69 -4.06
C VAL A 39 24.08 26.52 -4.88
N THR A 40 25.08 25.83 -4.35
CA THR A 40 25.65 24.61 -4.98
C THR A 40 24.82 23.36 -4.63
N ASP A 41 23.95 23.41 -3.63
CA ASP A 41 22.99 22.37 -3.30
C ASP A 41 21.67 22.58 -4.08
N PRO A 42 21.36 21.74 -5.09
CA PRO A 42 20.10 21.84 -5.83
C PRO A 42 18.86 21.71 -4.95
N GLY A 43 18.96 21.04 -3.80
CA GLY A 43 17.87 20.87 -2.86
C GLY A 43 17.51 22.17 -2.16
N GLU A 44 18.49 22.94 -1.70
CA GLU A 44 18.27 24.25 -1.06
C GLU A 44 17.68 25.26 -2.06
N VAL A 45 18.20 25.30 -3.27
CA VAL A 45 17.67 26.16 -4.36
C VAL A 45 16.23 25.77 -4.72
N TYR A 46 15.91 24.47 -4.77
CA TYR A 46 14.55 23.97 -5.02
C TYR A 46 13.57 24.46 -3.96
N TRP A 47 13.91 24.27 -2.69
CA TRP A 47 13.02 24.64 -1.60
C TRP A 47 12.86 26.17 -1.45
N ALA A 48 13.94 26.92 -1.62
CA ALA A 48 13.89 28.38 -1.63
C ALA A 48 12.93 28.89 -2.72
N GLY A 49 13.05 28.37 -3.94
CA GLY A 49 12.17 28.75 -5.04
C GLY A 49 10.71 28.33 -4.81
N ARG A 50 10.48 27.14 -4.30
CA ARG A 50 9.13 26.60 -4.02
C ARG A 50 8.40 27.45 -2.97
N LEU A 51 9.10 27.89 -1.94
CA LEU A 51 8.52 28.70 -0.85
C LEU A 51 8.30 30.16 -1.24
N THR A 52 9.13 30.71 -2.13
CA THR A 52 9.06 32.14 -2.48
C THR A 52 8.26 32.40 -3.75
N LEU A 53 8.31 31.53 -4.77
CA LEU A 53 7.70 31.78 -6.08
C LEU A 53 6.27 31.23 -6.21
N CYS A 54 5.85 30.25 -5.39
CA CYS A 54 4.50 29.70 -5.42
C CYS A 54 3.57 30.50 -4.51
N ALA A 55 2.40 30.91 -5.04
CA ALA A 55 1.40 31.65 -4.29
C ALA A 55 0.32 30.75 -3.72
N THR A 56 0.00 29.68 -4.43
CA THR A 56 -1.11 28.78 -4.14
C THR A 56 -0.66 27.31 -4.22
N PRO A 57 -1.38 26.38 -3.58
CA PRO A 57 -1.10 24.96 -3.72
C PRO A 57 -1.16 24.46 -5.18
N ASP A 58 -1.93 25.11 -6.04
CA ASP A 58 -2.06 24.75 -7.45
C ASP A 58 -0.82 25.12 -8.29
N ASP A 59 0.03 26.00 -7.78
CA ASP A 59 1.30 26.37 -8.40
C ASP A 59 2.37 25.28 -8.22
N LEU A 60 2.29 24.50 -7.15
CA LEU A 60 3.32 23.53 -6.79
C LEU A 60 3.59 22.48 -7.89
N PRO A 61 2.58 21.83 -8.50
CA PRO A 61 2.85 20.87 -9.56
C PRO A 61 3.44 21.50 -10.85
N ARG A 62 3.15 22.79 -11.09
CA ARG A 62 3.71 23.54 -12.21
C ARG A 62 5.16 23.91 -11.93
N TYR A 63 5.45 24.36 -10.70
CA TYR A 63 6.78 24.66 -10.22
C TYR A 63 7.70 23.44 -10.34
N ASP A 64 7.29 22.28 -9.82
CA ASP A 64 8.07 21.04 -9.82
C ASP A 64 8.47 20.62 -11.23
N ARG A 65 7.54 20.69 -12.19
CA ARG A 65 7.80 20.41 -13.60
C ARG A 65 8.76 21.40 -14.24
N CYS A 66 8.56 22.70 -13.99
CA CYS A 66 9.43 23.73 -14.52
C CYS A 66 10.85 23.66 -13.94
N PHE A 67 10.98 23.38 -12.65
CA PHE A 67 12.27 23.22 -11.98
C PHE A 67 13.04 22.03 -12.53
N ALA A 68 12.40 20.88 -12.67
CA ALA A 68 13.00 19.70 -13.27
C ALA A 68 13.43 19.92 -14.74
N ALA A 69 12.65 20.67 -15.53
CA ALA A 69 12.97 20.98 -16.91
C ALA A 69 14.11 22.00 -17.03
N PHE A 70 14.17 23.00 -16.15
CA PHE A 70 15.14 24.10 -16.23
C PHE A 70 16.52 23.73 -15.68
N PHE A 71 16.55 23.03 -14.52
CA PHE A 71 17.78 22.66 -13.81
C PHE A 71 18.19 21.18 -14.00
N GLY A 72 17.29 20.32 -14.48
CA GLY A 72 17.46 18.86 -14.54
C GLY A 72 18.24 18.30 -15.74
N GLY A 73 19.11 19.07 -16.41
CA GLY A 73 19.76 18.75 -17.68
C GLY A 73 20.59 17.44 -17.77
N ARG A 74 20.74 16.68 -16.69
CA ARG A 74 21.43 15.37 -16.68
C ARG A 74 20.58 14.20 -16.14
N ARG A 75 19.50 14.46 -15.38
CA ARG A 75 18.53 13.44 -14.94
C ARG A 75 17.28 13.35 -15.83
N ALA A 76 17.06 14.34 -16.68
CA ALA A 76 15.91 14.40 -17.59
C ALA A 76 16.02 13.45 -18.80
N SER A 77 17.17 12.81 -19.05
CA SER A 77 17.31 11.88 -20.17
C SER A 77 16.60 10.55 -19.94
N LEU A 78 16.51 10.07 -18.69
CA LEU A 78 15.81 8.83 -18.35
C LEU A 78 14.30 9.04 -18.15
N ALA A 79 13.87 10.24 -17.73
CA ALA A 79 12.45 10.58 -17.61
C ALA A 79 11.83 11.03 -18.97
N ARG A 80 12.64 11.53 -19.91
CA ARG A 80 12.17 11.89 -21.25
C ARG A 80 11.74 10.70 -22.10
N THR A 81 12.34 9.53 -21.89
CA THR A 81 11.99 8.34 -22.67
C THR A 81 10.60 7.80 -22.35
N ALA A 82 10.12 8.01 -21.12
CA ALA A 82 8.78 7.56 -20.72
C ALA A 82 7.66 8.58 -21.06
N THR A 83 7.98 9.89 -21.11
CA THR A 83 6.97 10.94 -21.34
C THR A 83 6.79 11.28 -22.81
N THR A 84 7.85 11.10 -23.65
CA THR A 84 7.80 11.45 -25.08
C THR A 84 7.02 10.43 -25.92
N SER A 85 6.89 9.18 -25.45
CA SER A 85 6.09 8.16 -26.14
C SER A 85 4.58 8.38 -26.00
N VAL A 86 4.13 8.95 -24.87
CA VAL A 86 2.69 9.22 -24.63
C VAL A 86 2.20 10.43 -25.42
N THR A 87 3.03 11.46 -25.59
CA THR A 87 2.64 12.70 -26.29
C THR A 87 2.65 12.55 -27.83
N ARG A 88 3.45 11.64 -28.38
CA ARG A 88 3.51 11.39 -29.83
C ARG A 88 2.29 10.62 -30.37
N HIS A 89 1.66 9.80 -29.53
CA HIS A 89 0.46 9.05 -29.96
C HIS A 89 -0.86 9.86 -29.89
N LEU A 90 -0.88 10.98 -29.13
CA LEU A 90 -2.05 11.88 -29.09
C LEU A 90 -2.06 12.93 -30.21
N ALA A 91 -0.91 13.27 -30.81
CA ALA A 91 -0.81 14.26 -31.87
C ALA A 91 -1.03 13.69 -33.29
N ALA A 92 -1.16 12.38 -33.45
CA ALA A 92 -1.30 11.71 -34.75
C ALA A 92 -2.76 11.41 -35.15
N ARG A 93 -3.75 12.02 -34.49
CA ARG A 93 -5.18 11.68 -34.71
C ARG A 93 -6.03 12.80 -35.31
N ASP A 94 -5.41 13.87 -35.82
CA ASP A 94 -6.11 14.86 -36.63
C ASP A 94 -5.55 14.84 -38.06
N GLY A 95 -6.21 14.09 -38.92
CA GLY A 95 -5.93 14.06 -40.36
C GLY A 95 -6.72 12.98 -41.06
N ASP A 96 -7.76 13.42 -41.79
CA ASP A 96 -8.71 12.70 -42.62
C ASP A 96 -8.15 11.55 -43.46
N GLY A 97 -8.91 10.44 -43.55
CA GLY A 97 -8.74 9.46 -44.62
C GLY A 97 -9.39 8.10 -44.32
N GLU A 98 -10.47 7.86 -45.03
CA GLU A 98 -11.32 6.66 -45.09
C GLU A 98 -10.60 5.33 -45.16
N SER A 99 -11.31 4.38 -44.62
CA SER A 99 -11.50 2.98 -45.00
C SER A 99 -10.77 1.87 -44.22
N GLY A 100 -11.59 1.04 -43.54
CA GLY A 100 -11.54 -0.39 -43.67
C GLY A 100 -10.75 -1.20 -42.64
N ARG A 101 -11.46 -1.72 -41.63
CA ARG A 101 -11.22 -3.03 -41.00
C ARG A 101 -9.79 -3.34 -40.56
N ASP A 102 -9.52 -3.08 -39.28
CA ASP A 102 -8.69 -3.90 -38.38
C ASP A 102 -8.66 -3.25 -36.99
N ASP A 103 -9.81 -3.26 -36.27
CA ASP A 103 -9.96 -2.57 -34.98
C ASP A 103 -9.61 -3.43 -33.74
N ASP A 104 -9.09 -4.66 -33.91
CA ASP A 104 -8.93 -5.57 -32.77
C ASP A 104 -7.48 -5.69 -32.22
N GLU A 105 -6.46 -5.31 -32.99
CA GLU A 105 -5.06 -5.45 -32.56
C GLU A 105 -4.45 -4.22 -31.87
N THR A 106 -5.05 -3.03 -32.04
CA THR A 106 -4.53 -1.77 -31.48
C THR A 106 -5.09 -1.42 -30.09
N ALA A 107 -6.17 -2.05 -29.68
CA ALA A 107 -6.81 -1.78 -28.37
C ALA A 107 -6.06 -2.46 -27.19
N ALA A 108 -5.44 -3.61 -27.40
CA ALA A 108 -4.76 -4.38 -26.34
C ALA A 108 -3.55 -3.67 -25.72
N PRO A 109 -2.59 -3.06 -26.46
CA PRO A 109 -1.46 -2.36 -25.86
C PRO A 109 -1.85 -1.07 -25.15
N ALA A 110 -2.85 -0.34 -25.64
CA ALA A 110 -3.36 0.87 -24.98
C ALA A 110 -4.08 0.54 -23.66
N THR A 111 -4.82 -0.56 -23.63
CA THR A 111 -5.52 -1.04 -22.43
C THR A 111 -4.52 -1.56 -21.40
N ALA A 112 -3.49 -2.30 -21.82
CA ALA A 112 -2.43 -2.78 -20.94
C ALA A 112 -1.64 -1.62 -20.31
N SER A 113 -1.32 -0.57 -21.08
CA SER A 113 -0.65 0.64 -20.59
C SER A 113 -1.52 1.38 -19.57
N ARG A 114 -2.82 1.49 -19.81
CA ARG A 114 -3.77 2.13 -18.87
C ARG A 114 -3.89 1.34 -17.56
N ALA A 115 -3.99 0.03 -17.63
CA ALA A 115 -4.03 -0.83 -16.44
C ALA A 115 -2.74 -0.70 -15.60
N GLU A 116 -1.57 -0.63 -16.24
CA GLU A 116 -0.29 -0.46 -15.53
C GLU A 116 -0.21 0.90 -14.84
N VAL A 117 -0.67 1.98 -15.46
CA VAL A 117 -0.76 3.31 -14.83
C VAL A 117 -1.68 3.26 -13.61
N LEU A 118 -2.85 2.62 -13.70
CA LEU A 118 -3.80 2.50 -12.61
C LEU A 118 -3.24 1.68 -11.42
N ARG A 119 -2.41 0.68 -11.68
CA ARG A 119 -1.78 -0.13 -10.61
C ARG A 119 -0.94 0.72 -9.65
N HIS A 120 -0.28 1.76 -10.16
CA HIS A 120 0.62 2.61 -9.38
C HIS A 120 -0.03 3.90 -8.88
N ARG A 121 -1.21 4.24 -9.38
CA ARG A 121 -1.91 5.46 -9.00
C ARG A 121 -2.44 5.39 -7.58
N ASP A 122 -2.42 6.53 -6.90
CA ASP A 122 -2.98 6.66 -5.56
C ASP A 122 -4.51 6.59 -5.60
N VAL A 123 -5.07 5.65 -4.84
CA VAL A 123 -6.52 5.40 -4.75
C VAL A 123 -7.29 6.64 -4.30
N ALA A 124 -6.73 7.45 -3.41
CA ALA A 124 -7.35 8.69 -2.94
C ALA A 124 -7.52 9.75 -4.05
N ARG A 125 -6.72 9.64 -5.13
CA ARG A 125 -6.71 10.58 -6.26
C ARG A 125 -7.40 10.01 -7.51
N MET A 126 -7.99 8.82 -7.42
CA MET A 126 -8.69 8.18 -8.52
C MET A 126 -10.11 8.74 -8.67
N THR A 127 -10.56 8.82 -9.92
CA THR A 127 -11.98 8.98 -10.23
C THR A 127 -12.76 7.74 -9.83
N GLU A 128 -14.07 7.83 -9.74
CA GLU A 128 -14.95 6.71 -9.40
C GLU A 128 -14.79 5.52 -10.39
N ALA A 129 -14.71 5.83 -11.68
CA ALA A 129 -14.52 4.82 -12.73
C ALA A 129 -13.17 4.10 -12.62
N GLU A 130 -12.08 4.84 -12.34
CA GLU A 130 -10.74 4.27 -12.14
C GLU A 130 -10.69 3.41 -10.87
N ARG A 131 -11.33 3.87 -9.80
CA ARG A 131 -11.45 3.12 -8.56
C ARG A 131 -12.23 1.82 -8.74
N ALA A 132 -13.33 1.86 -9.50
CA ALA A 132 -14.09 0.65 -9.84
C ALA A 132 -13.25 -0.36 -10.63
N GLU A 133 -12.36 0.10 -11.53
CA GLU A 133 -11.43 -0.77 -12.25
C GLU A 133 -10.41 -1.43 -11.31
N VAL A 134 -9.79 -0.64 -10.42
CA VAL A 134 -8.86 -1.16 -9.39
C VAL A 134 -9.57 -2.16 -8.47
N HIS A 135 -10.83 -1.91 -8.10
CA HIS A 135 -11.62 -2.85 -7.29
C HIS A 135 -11.88 -4.17 -8.02
N ARG A 136 -12.10 -4.15 -9.34
CA ARG A 136 -12.20 -5.37 -10.16
C ARG A 136 -10.89 -6.14 -10.18
N MET A 137 -9.76 -5.45 -10.35
CA MET A 137 -8.43 -6.07 -10.30
C MET A 137 -8.14 -6.68 -8.92
N LEU A 138 -8.49 -5.99 -7.83
CA LEU A 138 -8.37 -6.52 -6.46
C LEU A 138 -9.19 -7.79 -6.25
N ALA A 139 -10.40 -7.88 -6.82
CA ALA A 139 -11.24 -9.07 -6.71
C ALA A 139 -10.61 -10.29 -7.40
N MET A 140 -9.77 -10.09 -8.41
CA MET A 140 -9.02 -11.14 -9.11
C MET A 140 -7.68 -11.47 -8.44
N LEU A 141 -7.27 -10.74 -7.41
CA LEU A 141 -6.01 -10.94 -6.72
C LEU A 141 -5.95 -12.33 -6.08
N LYS A 142 -5.09 -13.18 -6.59
CA LYS A 142 -4.81 -14.49 -5.99
C LYS A 142 -3.82 -14.29 -4.85
N SER A 143 -4.33 -14.22 -3.64
CA SER A 143 -3.48 -14.11 -2.45
C SER A 143 -2.97 -15.49 -2.04
N GLY A 144 -1.69 -15.74 -2.28
CA GLY A 144 -0.98 -16.87 -1.67
C GLY A 144 -0.97 -16.74 -0.14
N ARG A 145 -0.68 -17.86 0.53
CA ARG A 145 -0.50 -17.87 1.99
C ARG A 145 0.75 -18.64 2.37
N ALA A 146 1.60 -18.04 3.17
CA ALA A 146 2.67 -18.77 3.83
C ALA A 146 2.09 -19.98 4.58
N ARG A 147 2.72 -21.11 4.44
CA ARG A 147 2.26 -22.35 5.06
C ARG A 147 3.15 -22.69 6.26
N ARG A 148 2.54 -23.10 7.35
CA ARG A 148 3.26 -23.60 8.54
C ARG A 148 3.06 -25.09 8.74
N ARG A 149 4.07 -25.77 9.27
CA ARG A 149 3.93 -27.16 9.72
C ARG A 149 2.89 -27.25 10.83
N SER A 150 1.99 -28.20 10.68
CA SER A 150 1.02 -28.59 11.72
C SER A 150 1.63 -29.66 12.64
N ARG A 151 1.12 -29.78 13.86
CA ARG A 151 1.45 -30.91 14.74
C ARG A 151 0.81 -32.23 14.25
N ARG A 152 -0.13 -32.17 13.30
CA ARG A 152 -0.78 -33.35 12.74
C ARG A 152 0.09 -33.96 11.65
N PHE A 153 0.01 -35.28 11.55
CA PHE A 153 0.68 -36.06 10.53
C PHE A 153 -0.33 -36.60 9.53
N GLU A 154 0.12 -36.75 8.29
CA GLU A 154 -0.56 -37.45 7.22
C GLU A 154 0.32 -38.59 6.71
N SER A 155 -0.31 -39.59 6.10
CA SER A 155 0.41 -40.70 5.44
C SER A 155 1.22 -40.16 4.27
N ALA A 156 2.45 -40.62 4.09
CA ALA A 156 3.34 -40.20 3.03
C ALA A 156 4.19 -41.36 2.51
N HIS A 157 4.69 -41.23 1.28
CA HIS A 157 5.62 -42.22 0.72
C HIS A 157 7.06 -42.10 1.27
N ARG A 158 7.42 -40.89 1.76
CA ARG A 158 8.71 -40.57 2.36
C ARG A 158 8.51 -39.68 3.59
N GLY A 159 9.43 -39.75 4.55
CA GLY A 159 9.39 -38.94 5.77
C GLY A 159 9.73 -39.76 7.02
N VAL A 160 9.11 -39.42 8.14
CA VAL A 160 9.33 -40.13 9.44
C VAL A 160 8.61 -41.47 9.40
N LEU A 161 9.26 -42.53 9.89
CA LEU A 161 8.64 -43.85 9.99
C LEU A 161 7.39 -43.81 10.90
N ASP A 162 6.26 -44.30 10.40
CA ASP A 162 5.05 -44.49 11.19
C ASP A 162 5.08 -45.91 11.80
N GLN A 163 5.76 -46.05 12.92
CA GLN A 163 5.93 -47.32 13.61
C GLN A 163 4.61 -48.02 13.89
N ARG A 164 3.62 -47.27 14.40
CA ARG A 164 2.30 -47.81 14.75
C ARG A 164 1.59 -48.42 13.55
N ARG A 165 1.64 -47.75 12.41
CA ARG A 165 1.02 -48.25 11.18
C ARG A 165 1.80 -49.43 10.59
N THR A 166 3.12 -49.37 10.60
CA THR A 166 4.00 -50.44 10.09
C THR A 166 3.77 -51.71 10.89
N ILE A 167 3.81 -51.64 12.26
CA ILE A 167 3.55 -52.81 13.12
C ILE A 167 2.13 -53.35 12.92
N ARG A 168 1.13 -52.50 12.86
CA ARG A 168 -0.25 -52.94 12.62
C ARG A 168 -0.42 -53.67 11.29
N ASP A 169 0.21 -53.17 10.24
CA ASP A 169 0.17 -53.80 8.91
C ASP A 169 0.95 -55.11 8.93
N ALA A 170 2.08 -55.21 9.60
CA ALA A 170 2.86 -56.42 9.80
C ALA A 170 2.08 -57.49 10.55
N LEU A 171 1.44 -57.16 11.67
CA LEU A 171 0.61 -58.09 12.43
C LEU A 171 -0.63 -58.62 11.62
N ARG A 172 -1.19 -57.78 10.75
CA ARG A 172 -2.30 -58.22 9.90
C ARG A 172 -1.90 -59.14 8.75
N LYS A 173 -0.68 -58.97 8.23
CA LYS A 173 -0.18 -59.69 7.05
C LYS A 173 0.74 -60.84 7.40
N GLY A 174 1.17 -60.95 8.64
CA GLY A 174 2.16 -61.93 9.10
C GLY A 174 3.61 -61.58 8.72
N GLU A 175 3.83 -60.51 7.99
CA GLU A 175 5.15 -60.07 7.54
C GLU A 175 5.31 -58.57 7.43
N VAL A 176 6.53 -58.03 7.48
CA VAL A 176 6.84 -56.64 7.25
C VAL A 176 7.05 -56.40 5.72
N ALA A 177 5.96 -56.34 4.99
CA ALA A 177 6.02 -56.16 3.54
C ALA A 177 6.37 -54.73 3.10
N ARG A 178 6.04 -53.71 3.89
CA ARG A 178 6.22 -52.30 3.52
C ARG A 178 6.30 -51.39 4.72
N LEU A 179 7.37 -50.55 4.83
CA LEU A 179 7.49 -49.50 5.81
C LEU A 179 6.50 -48.35 5.52
N ARG A 180 5.76 -47.93 6.53
CA ARG A 180 4.84 -46.80 6.45
C ARG A 180 5.53 -45.54 6.94
N HIS A 181 5.40 -44.46 6.14
CA HIS A 181 5.95 -43.18 6.49
C HIS A 181 4.83 -42.16 6.71
N ARG A 182 5.13 -41.13 7.48
CA ARG A 182 4.26 -40.01 7.75
C ARG A 182 5.04 -38.71 7.64
N ARG A 183 4.34 -37.63 7.24
CA ARG A 183 4.90 -36.29 7.23
C ARG A 183 3.98 -35.34 7.97
N HIS A 184 4.50 -34.21 8.45
CA HIS A 184 3.66 -33.17 9.01
C HIS A 184 2.74 -32.62 7.94
N THR A 185 1.46 -32.45 8.26
CA THR A 185 0.55 -31.67 7.44
C THR A 185 0.97 -30.21 7.47
N THR A 186 0.67 -29.47 6.39
CA THR A 186 0.86 -28.03 6.34
C THR A 186 -0.48 -27.33 6.38
N ARG A 187 -0.53 -26.15 7.00
CA ARG A 187 -1.73 -25.31 7.05
C ARG A 187 -1.38 -23.89 6.65
N PRO A 188 -2.28 -23.17 5.99
CA PRO A 188 -2.07 -21.75 5.76
C PRO A 188 -1.85 -21.04 7.09
N ARG A 189 -0.91 -20.10 7.11
CA ARG A 189 -0.65 -19.26 8.28
C ARG A 189 -1.81 -18.28 8.46
N THR A 190 -2.28 -18.14 9.68
CA THR A 190 -3.36 -17.19 9.98
C THR A 190 -2.90 -15.77 9.70
N VAL A 191 -3.73 -14.97 9.04
CA VAL A 191 -3.59 -13.52 8.93
C VAL A 191 -4.62 -12.87 9.85
N VAL A 192 -4.16 -11.95 10.69
CA VAL A 192 -4.99 -11.05 11.49
C VAL A 192 -4.79 -9.66 10.93
N LEU A 193 -5.84 -9.10 10.35
CA LEU A 193 -5.81 -7.77 9.73
C LEU A 193 -6.62 -6.79 10.56
N PHE A 194 -6.00 -5.69 10.94
CA PHE A 194 -6.63 -4.53 11.56
C PHE A 194 -6.78 -3.44 10.52
N VAL A 195 -8.00 -2.99 10.25
CA VAL A 195 -8.33 -1.95 9.27
C VAL A 195 -8.80 -0.72 10.02
N ASP A 196 -7.99 0.32 9.94
CA ASP A 196 -8.33 1.63 10.49
C ASP A 196 -9.42 2.29 9.62
N VAL A 197 -10.52 2.66 10.26
CA VAL A 197 -11.70 3.28 9.62
C VAL A 197 -11.88 4.74 10.06
N SER A 198 -10.84 5.35 10.61
CA SER A 198 -10.83 6.77 11.01
C SER A 198 -11.02 7.71 9.82
N GLY A 199 -11.37 8.96 10.11
CA GLY A 199 -11.61 9.99 9.08
C GLY A 199 -10.42 10.23 8.17
N SER A 200 -9.18 10.16 8.67
CA SER A 200 -7.95 10.29 7.87
C SER A 200 -7.76 9.12 6.89
N MET A 201 -8.26 7.94 7.27
CA MET A 201 -8.20 6.75 6.43
C MET A 201 -9.38 6.62 5.45
N ALA A 202 -10.40 7.50 5.53
CA ALA A 202 -11.61 7.42 4.70
C ALA A 202 -11.35 7.27 3.18
N PRO A 203 -10.36 7.96 2.55
CA PRO A 203 -10.08 7.79 1.12
C PRO A 203 -9.58 6.38 0.74
N TYR A 204 -9.03 5.63 1.70
CA TYR A 204 -8.43 4.32 1.50
C TYR A 204 -9.28 3.17 2.05
N ALA A 205 -10.21 3.46 2.97
CA ALA A 205 -10.96 2.47 3.74
C ALA A 205 -11.72 1.48 2.85
N GLU A 206 -12.41 1.95 1.82
CA GLU A 206 -13.15 1.07 0.91
C GLU A 206 -12.22 0.08 0.20
N THR A 207 -11.10 0.56 -0.35
CA THR A 207 -10.13 -0.30 -1.05
C THR A 207 -9.46 -1.30 -0.11
N LEU A 208 -9.14 -0.88 1.11
CA LEU A 208 -8.62 -1.76 2.17
C LEU A 208 -9.62 -2.86 2.53
N LEU A 209 -10.92 -2.52 2.67
CA LEU A 209 -11.96 -3.49 2.96
C LEU A 209 -12.19 -4.46 1.80
N ARG A 210 -12.08 -4.00 0.54
CA ARG A 210 -12.12 -4.89 -0.63
C ARG A 210 -10.92 -5.83 -0.68
N PHE A 211 -9.73 -5.34 -0.33
CA PHE A 211 -8.57 -6.19 -0.16
C PHE A 211 -8.78 -7.21 0.98
N ALA A 212 -9.28 -6.78 2.13
CA ALA A 212 -9.64 -7.67 3.24
C ALA A 212 -10.66 -8.73 2.82
N HIS A 213 -11.68 -8.35 2.05
CA HIS A 213 -12.66 -9.27 1.47
C HIS A 213 -11.98 -10.33 0.59
N ALA A 214 -11.08 -9.92 -0.34
CA ALA A 214 -10.34 -10.85 -1.18
C ALA A 214 -9.51 -11.83 -0.35
N LEU A 215 -8.86 -11.35 0.73
CA LEU A 215 -8.13 -12.19 1.68
C LEU A 215 -9.03 -13.20 2.40
N VAL A 216 -10.20 -12.79 2.88
CA VAL A 216 -11.17 -13.67 3.56
C VAL A 216 -11.72 -14.70 2.57
N ARG A 217 -12.01 -14.31 1.34
CA ARG A 217 -12.51 -15.22 0.29
C ARG A 217 -11.47 -16.27 -0.10
N SER A 218 -10.20 -15.89 -0.17
CA SER A 218 -9.10 -16.81 -0.50
C SER A 218 -8.90 -17.88 0.58
N GLU A 219 -8.89 -17.49 1.87
CA GLU A 219 -8.63 -18.38 3.00
C GLU A 219 -9.56 -18.05 4.20
N PRO A 220 -10.84 -18.45 4.12
CA PRO A 220 -11.86 -18.03 5.11
C PRO A 220 -11.59 -18.52 6.54
N ARG A 221 -10.86 -19.64 6.69
CA ARG A 221 -10.50 -20.22 8.00
C ARG A 221 -9.20 -19.70 8.56
N ALA A 222 -8.38 -19.08 7.74
CA ALA A 222 -7.06 -18.57 8.11
C ALA A 222 -6.98 -17.05 8.07
N THR A 223 -8.09 -16.33 7.85
CA THR A 223 -8.12 -14.87 7.86
C THR A 223 -9.09 -14.39 8.92
N ARG A 224 -8.68 -13.42 9.71
CA ARG A 224 -9.47 -12.69 10.69
C ARG A 224 -9.29 -11.20 10.45
N VAL A 225 -10.38 -10.45 10.38
CA VAL A 225 -10.37 -9.02 10.12
C VAL A 225 -11.12 -8.30 11.23
N TYR A 226 -10.52 -7.22 11.69
CA TYR A 226 -11.05 -6.32 12.69
C TYR A 226 -11.02 -4.91 12.16
N SER A 227 -12.08 -4.14 12.31
CA SER A 227 -12.00 -2.69 12.17
C SER A 227 -11.55 -2.08 13.48
N VAL A 228 -10.71 -1.06 13.36
CA VAL A 228 -10.20 -0.24 14.46
C VAL A 228 -10.59 1.21 14.24
N GLY A 229 -10.89 1.93 15.31
CA GLY A 229 -11.38 3.31 15.27
C GLY A 229 -11.69 3.79 16.68
N THR A 230 -12.95 3.90 17.05
CA THR A 230 -13.37 4.19 18.44
C THR A 230 -13.48 2.91 19.29
N ARG A 231 -13.63 1.76 18.66
CA ARG A 231 -13.66 0.45 19.30
C ARG A 231 -13.28 -0.68 18.35
N LEU A 232 -12.71 -1.73 18.88
CA LEU A 232 -12.38 -2.94 18.13
C LEU A 232 -13.66 -3.69 17.72
N THR A 233 -13.89 -3.85 16.41
CA THR A 233 -15.04 -4.58 15.88
C THR A 233 -14.58 -5.73 14.98
N PRO A 234 -14.88 -7.01 15.29
CA PRO A 234 -14.62 -8.12 14.38
C PRO A 234 -15.58 -8.04 13.19
N ILE A 235 -15.04 -7.99 11.96
CA ILE A 235 -15.81 -7.87 10.70
C ILE A 235 -15.57 -9.03 9.75
N THR A 236 -14.99 -10.12 10.23
CA THR A 236 -14.66 -11.28 9.39
C THR A 236 -15.93 -11.98 8.86
N ALA A 237 -17.01 -12.03 9.63
CA ALA A 237 -18.24 -12.70 9.25
C ALA A 237 -18.92 -11.98 8.07
N GLU A 238 -18.97 -10.67 8.12
CA GLU A 238 -19.53 -9.76 7.12
C GLU A 238 -18.76 -9.85 5.81
N LEU A 239 -17.43 -9.95 5.89
CA LEU A 239 -16.55 -10.09 4.73
C LEU A 239 -16.59 -11.48 4.05
N ARG A 240 -17.38 -12.44 4.57
CA ARG A 240 -17.58 -13.75 3.92
C ARG A 240 -18.63 -13.74 2.82
N HIS A 241 -19.44 -12.70 2.69
CA HIS A 241 -20.38 -12.58 1.61
C HIS A 241 -19.68 -12.71 0.25
N ARG A 242 -20.35 -13.34 -0.72
CA ARG A 242 -19.73 -13.60 -2.04
C ARG A 242 -19.50 -12.30 -2.81
N ASP A 243 -20.48 -11.44 -2.79
CA ASP A 243 -20.44 -10.14 -3.45
C ASP A 243 -19.72 -9.11 -2.57
N PRO A 244 -18.69 -8.42 -3.09
CA PRO A 244 -17.95 -7.40 -2.34
C PRO A 244 -18.84 -6.23 -1.88
N GLY A 245 -19.79 -5.79 -2.71
CA GLY A 245 -20.70 -4.68 -2.37
C GLY A 245 -21.56 -5.02 -1.18
N THR A 246 -22.19 -6.21 -1.19
CA THR A 246 -22.96 -6.73 -0.06
C THR A 246 -22.08 -6.86 1.19
N ALA A 247 -20.87 -7.39 1.07
CA ALA A 247 -19.93 -7.52 2.19
C ALA A 247 -19.65 -6.17 2.85
N LEU A 248 -19.35 -5.13 2.06
CA LEU A 248 -19.07 -3.79 2.57
C LEU A 248 -20.30 -3.16 3.21
N ASN A 249 -21.49 -3.35 2.64
CA ASN A 249 -22.74 -2.89 3.23
C ASN A 249 -23.02 -3.56 4.60
N GLU A 250 -22.73 -4.85 4.74
CA GLU A 250 -22.87 -5.52 6.04
C GLU A 250 -21.81 -5.00 7.04
N VAL A 251 -20.55 -4.78 6.60
CA VAL A 251 -19.53 -4.14 7.44
C VAL A 251 -19.97 -2.76 7.93
N SER A 252 -20.60 -1.95 7.05
CA SER A 252 -21.03 -0.60 7.41
C SER A 252 -22.14 -0.58 8.49
N LYS A 253 -22.91 -1.65 8.63
CA LYS A 253 -23.96 -1.77 9.66
C LYS A 253 -23.39 -2.12 11.05
N VAL A 254 -22.26 -2.82 11.10
CA VAL A 254 -21.67 -3.27 12.37
C VAL A 254 -20.57 -2.37 12.89
N VAL A 255 -19.96 -1.58 12.02
CA VAL A 255 -18.97 -0.56 12.40
C VAL A 255 -19.71 0.73 12.79
N PRO A 256 -19.64 1.15 14.05
CA PRO A 256 -20.53 2.20 14.56
C PRO A 256 -20.13 3.62 14.14
N ASP A 257 -18.83 3.84 13.88
CA ASP A 257 -18.29 5.16 13.65
C ASP A 257 -17.15 5.10 12.64
N TRP A 258 -17.40 5.69 11.45
CA TRP A 258 -16.46 5.74 10.32
C TRP A 258 -15.58 7.00 10.31
N SER A 259 -15.79 7.91 11.25
CA SER A 259 -15.10 9.21 11.29
C SER A 259 -14.50 9.48 12.65
N GLY A 260 -14.59 8.55 13.58
CA GLY A 260 -14.02 8.64 14.91
C GLY A 260 -12.50 8.65 14.88
N GLY A 261 -11.90 9.05 16.00
CA GLY A 261 -10.45 8.97 16.14
C GLY A 261 -10.01 7.59 16.59
N THR A 262 -8.88 7.13 16.07
CA THR A 262 -8.32 5.81 16.36
C THR A 262 -7.61 5.80 17.70
N ARG A 263 -7.94 4.80 18.54
CA ARG A 263 -7.27 4.47 19.81
C ARG A 263 -6.65 3.07 19.71
N LEU A 264 -5.74 2.91 18.77
CA LEU A 264 -5.17 1.61 18.41
C LEU A 264 -4.52 0.90 19.60
N GLY A 265 -3.91 1.66 20.51
CA GLY A 265 -3.34 1.11 21.75
C GLY A 265 -4.36 0.41 22.63
N GLU A 266 -5.54 1.02 22.86
CA GLU A 266 -6.64 0.45 23.64
C GLU A 266 -7.23 -0.77 22.92
N GLU A 267 -7.44 -0.68 21.62
CA GLU A 267 -8.02 -1.75 20.81
C GLU A 267 -7.11 -2.96 20.67
N LEU A 268 -5.81 -2.77 20.52
CA LEU A 268 -4.84 -3.87 20.57
C LEU A 268 -4.79 -4.51 21.96
N LYS A 269 -4.93 -3.74 23.04
CA LYS A 269 -5.06 -4.27 24.41
C LYS A 269 -6.30 -5.16 24.52
N GLU A 270 -7.43 -4.70 24.00
CA GLU A 270 -8.68 -5.48 23.97
C GLU A 270 -8.53 -6.75 23.13
N PHE A 271 -7.92 -6.63 21.92
CA PHE A 271 -7.66 -7.77 21.06
C PHE A 271 -6.81 -8.82 21.76
N LEU A 272 -5.69 -8.42 22.38
CA LEU A 272 -4.77 -9.34 23.05
C LEU A 272 -5.35 -9.95 24.34
N ALA A 273 -6.38 -9.35 24.91
CA ALA A 273 -7.11 -9.92 26.04
C ALA A 273 -8.15 -10.98 25.62
N ARG A 274 -8.80 -10.80 24.46
CA ARG A 274 -9.91 -11.65 24.00
C ARG A 274 -9.50 -12.66 22.93
N TYR A 275 -8.49 -12.33 22.14
CA TYR A 275 -8.08 -13.08 20.95
C TYR A 275 -6.58 -13.40 20.97
N SER A 276 -6.14 -14.25 20.06
CA SER A 276 -4.75 -14.67 19.97
C SER A 276 -4.18 -14.40 18.58
N ALA A 277 -3.01 -13.75 18.53
CA ALA A 277 -2.20 -13.59 17.33
C ALA A 277 -1.09 -14.66 17.21
N ARG A 278 -1.10 -15.71 18.05
CA ARG A 278 0.03 -16.66 18.16
C ARG A 278 0.38 -17.32 16.83
N GLY A 279 1.58 -17.00 16.34
CA GLY A 279 2.13 -17.51 15.10
C GLY A 279 1.38 -17.03 13.85
N ALA A 280 0.53 -15.98 13.97
CA ALA A 280 -0.16 -15.33 12.86
C ALA A 280 0.71 -14.26 12.21
N MET A 281 0.36 -13.87 11.00
CA MET A 281 0.77 -12.62 10.39
C MET A 281 -0.17 -11.55 10.89
N ALA A 282 0.31 -10.60 11.69
CA ALA A 282 -0.47 -9.44 12.10
C ALA A 282 -0.23 -8.31 11.10
N VAL A 283 -1.30 -7.79 10.51
CA VAL A 283 -1.27 -6.68 9.55
C VAL A 283 -2.07 -5.53 10.13
N ILE A 284 -1.47 -4.37 10.27
CA ILE A 284 -2.13 -3.15 10.75
C ILE A 284 -2.16 -2.15 9.60
N ALA A 285 -3.34 -1.81 9.12
CA ALA A 285 -3.54 -0.84 8.05
C ALA A 285 -4.07 0.47 8.64
N SER A 286 -3.17 1.43 8.86
CA SER A 286 -3.43 2.73 9.47
C SER A 286 -2.36 3.74 9.06
N ASP A 287 -2.70 5.03 9.08
CA ASP A 287 -1.73 6.12 8.93
C ASP A 287 -0.88 6.36 10.20
N GLY A 288 -1.25 5.72 11.30
CA GLY A 288 -0.56 5.80 12.58
C GLY A 288 -0.88 7.05 13.38
N TRP A 289 -1.98 7.73 13.07
CA TRP A 289 -2.45 8.85 13.87
C TRP A 289 -3.20 8.33 15.09
N GLU A 290 -2.50 8.21 16.22
CA GLU A 290 -3.02 7.72 17.50
C GLU A 290 -3.63 8.87 18.31
N ARG A 291 -4.92 8.75 18.68
CA ARG A 291 -5.58 9.69 19.61
C ARG A 291 -5.46 9.27 21.07
N GLY A 292 -5.14 8.01 21.31
CA GLY A 292 -4.87 7.47 22.62
C GLY A 292 -3.45 7.77 23.10
N ASP A 293 -2.99 6.97 24.05
CA ASP A 293 -1.64 7.04 24.57
C ASP A 293 -0.65 6.27 23.68
N PRO A 294 0.34 6.94 23.05
CA PRO A 294 1.35 6.25 22.24
C PRO A 294 2.20 5.25 23.04
N GLU A 295 2.41 5.45 24.34
CA GLU A 295 3.16 4.50 25.18
C GLU A 295 2.37 3.20 25.36
N LEU A 296 1.05 3.31 25.54
CA LEU A 296 0.17 2.16 25.57
C LEU A 296 0.25 1.40 24.24
N LEU A 297 0.18 2.12 23.10
CA LEU A 297 0.33 1.50 21.78
C LEU A 297 1.66 0.76 21.67
N GLY A 298 2.79 1.38 22.03
CA GLY A 298 4.11 0.74 22.04
C GLY A 298 4.15 -0.54 22.88
N THR A 299 3.56 -0.49 24.08
CA THR A 299 3.45 -1.65 24.97
C THR A 299 2.64 -2.79 24.32
N GLN A 300 1.52 -2.50 23.68
CA GLN A 300 0.70 -3.53 23.02
C GLN A 300 1.35 -4.05 21.75
N MET A 301 2.04 -3.21 21.00
CA MET A 301 2.83 -3.63 19.82
C MET A 301 3.96 -4.59 20.22
N ALA A 302 4.67 -4.32 21.31
CA ALA A 302 5.65 -5.25 21.87
C ALA A 302 5.04 -6.61 22.25
N ARG A 303 3.83 -6.62 22.81
CA ARG A 303 3.10 -7.86 23.15
C ARG A 303 2.63 -8.60 21.89
N LEU A 304 2.14 -7.87 20.89
CA LEU A 304 1.72 -8.42 19.61
C LEU A 304 2.91 -9.06 18.88
N ALA A 305 4.05 -8.37 18.79
CA ALA A 305 5.27 -8.87 18.16
C ALA A 305 5.78 -10.17 18.79
N ARG A 306 5.71 -10.31 20.13
CA ARG A 306 6.08 -11.57 20.81
C ARG A 306 5.14 -12.74 20.50
N GLN A 307 3.89 -12.49 20.13
CA GLN A 307 2.92 -13.54 19.81
C GLN A 307 2.86 -13.84 18.32
N ALA A 308 2.90 -12.82 17.50
CA ALA A 308 2.82 -12.94 16.05
C ALA A 308 4.06 -13.67 15.47
N HIS A 309 3.92 -14.17 14.28
CA HIS A 309 5.06 -14.63 13.48
C HIS A 309 5.75 -13.47 12.80
N ARG A 310 4.96 -12.51 12.30
CA ARG A 310 5.40 -11.23 11.74
C ARG A 310 4.35 -10.17 12.00
N VAL A 311 4.82 -8.93 12.16
CA VAL A 311 3.99 -7.73 12.25
C VAL A 311 4.32 -6.83 11.06
N ILE A 312 3.31 -6.58 10.22
CA ILE A 312 3.42 -5.74 9.03
C ILE A 312 2.53 -4.52 9.23
N TRP A 313 3.08 -3.33 9.04
CA TRP A 313 2.28 -2.11 9.02
C TRP A 313 2.10 -1.64 7.59
N VAL A 314 0.85 -1.33 7.23
CA VAL A 314 0.45 -0.79 5.93
C VAL A 314 0.05 0.65 6.14
N ASN A 315 0.87 1.59 5.66
CA ASN A 315 0.58 3.00 5.77
C ASN A 315 0.39 3.60 4.36
N PRO A 316 -0.79 4.18 4.05
CA PRO A 316 -1.04 4.80 2.75
C PRO A 316 -0.02 5.89 2.40
N HIS A 317 0.37 6.68 3.38
CA HIS A 317 1.29 7.82 3.18
C HIS A 317 2.72 7.39 2.87
N LYS A 318 3.12 6.15 3.19
CA LYS A 318 4.46 5.63 2.82
C LYS A 318 4.72 5.61 1.31
N GLY A 319 3.71 5.73 0.49
CA GLY A 319 3.86 5.86 -0.96
C GLY A 319 4.38 7.21 -1.44
N TYR A 320 4.37 8.22 -0.59
CA TYR A 320 4.89 9.55 -0.93
C TYR A 320 6.39 9.63 -0.67
N ALA A 321 7.12 10.34 -1.58
CA ALA A 321 8.58 10.43 -1.53
C ALA A 321 9.10 11.05 -0.22
N ASP A 322 8.35 12.01 0.32
CA ASP A 322 8.72 12.76 1.53
C ASP A 322 8.15 12.16 2.83
N TYR A 323 7.61 10.94 2.76
CA TYR A 323 7.02 10.31 3.93
C TYR A 323 8.07 10.02 5.01
N GLN A 324 7.81 10.53 6.20
CA GLN A 324 8.54 10.17 7.41
C GLN A 324 7.55 9.67 8.49
N PRO A 325 7.87 8.61 9.23
CA PRO A 325 7.00 8.04 10.27
C PRO A 325 7.02 8.88 11.55
N LEU A 326 6.57 10.14 11.47
CA LEU A 326 6.69 11.12 12.53
C LEU A 326 5.49 11.13 13.50
N THR A 327 4.35 10.54 13.14
CA THR A 327 3.19 10.46 14.03
C THR A 327 3.54 9.71 15.32
N GLY A 328 2.94 10.10 16.44
CA GLY A 328 3.19 9.48 17.73
C GLY A 328 2.99 7.97 17.72
N GLY A 329 1.90 7.52 17.09
CA GLY A 329 1.60 6.09 16.94
C GLY A 329 2.61 5.35 16.09
N MET A 330 3.05 5.92 14.96
CA MET A 330 4.08 5.30 14.13
C MET A 330 5.41 5.15 14.87
N ARG A 331 5.86 6.20 15.56
CA ARG A 331 7.11 6.14 16.34
C ARG A 331 7.06 5.08 17.43
N ALA A 332 5.92 4.97 18.10
CA ALA A 332 5.73 3.96 19.15
C ALA A 332 5.68 2.53 18.59
N ALA A 333 5.13 2.34 17.39
CA ALA A 333 4.98 1.02 16.76
C ALA A 333 6.24 0.55 16.03
N LEU A 334 7.02 1.47 15.45
CA LEU A 334 8.13 1.19 14.54
C LEU A 334 9.15 0.16 15.05
N PRO A 335 9.58 0.18 16.35
CA PRO A 335 10.55 -0.79 16.89
C PRO A 335 10.05 -2.25 16.88
N TYR A 336 8.75 -2.47 16.71
CA TYR A 336 8.10 -3.77 16.81
C TYR A 336 7.57 -4.29 15.46
N LEU A 337 7.88 -3.59 14.38
CA LEU A 337 7.49 -3.96 13.02
C LEU A 337 8.58 -4.81 12.36
N ASP A 338 8.18 -5.91 11.73
CA ASP A 338 9.05 -6.64 10.81
C ASP A 338 9.08 -5.99 9.44
N ASP A 339 8.01 -5.25 9.08
CA ASP A 339 7.89 -4.61 7.79
C ASP A 339 6.92 -3.41 7.83
N LEU A 340 7.27 -2.38 7.08
CA LEU A 340 6.42 -1.22 6.84
C LEU A 340 6.21 -1.08 5.33
N VAL A 341 4.98 -1.22 4.84
CA VAL A 341 4.63 -1.21 3.42
C VAL A 341 3.69 -0.06 3.09
N ALA A 342 3.72 0.38 1.84
CA ALA A 342 2.75 1.36 1.35
C ALA A 342 1.36 0.72 1.22
N GLY A 343 0.30 1.54 1.29
CA GLY A 343 -1.09 1.09 1.19
C GLY A 343 -1.96 1.96 0.30
N HIS A 344 -1.37 2.77 -0.59
CA HIS A 344 -2.06 3.78 -1.40
C HIS A 344 -2.48 3.31 -2.80
N SER A 345 -1.98 2.18 -3.30
CA SER A 345 -2.15 1.76 -4.70
C SER A 345 -2.33 0.24 -4.82
N LEU A 346 -2.89 -0.21 -5.96
CA LEU A 346 -3.05 -1.64 -6.24
C LEU A 346 -1.72 -2.40 -6.17
N ALA A 347 -0.64 -1.85 -6.75
CA ALA A 347 0.69 -2.45 -6.67
C ALA A 347 1.20 -2.60 -5.22
N ALA A 348 0.77 -1.72 -4.30
CA ALA A 348 1.09 -1.87 -2.89
C ALA A 348 0.36 -3.06 -2.25
N TYR A 349 -0.91 -3.30 -2.60
CA TYR A 349 -1.68 -4.47 -2.14
C TYR A 349 -1.17 -5.78 -2.74
N GLU A 350 -0.74 -5.77 -4.00
CA GLU A 350 -0.08 -6.92 -4.63
C GLU A 350 1.21 -7.30 -3.88
N ARG A 351 2.09 -6.32 -3.61
CA ARG A 351 3.30 -6.53 -2.80
C ARG A 351 2.99 -7.04 -1.39
N LEU A 352 1.94 -6.49 -0.74
CA LEU A 352 1.49 -7.00 0.55
C LEU A 352 1.04 -8.47 0.45
N SER A 353 0.29 -8.82 -0.60
CA SER A 353 -0.15 -10.19 -0.86
C SER A 353 1.03 -11.16 -1.04
N GLU A 354 2.07 -10.75 -1.78
CA GLU A 354 3.31 -11.51 -1.94
C GLU A 354 4.02 -11.73 -0.61
N ARG A 355 4.11 -10.69 0.23
CA ARG A 355 4.70 -10.83 1.57
C ARG A 355 3.93 -11.80 2.46
N LEU A 356 2.59 -11.81 2.36
CA LEU A 356 1.75 -12.77 3.06
C LEU A 356 1.93 -14.21 2.54
N ALA A 357 2.42 -14.38 1.32
CA ALA A 357 2.69 -15.68 0.71
C ALA A 357 4.06 -16.26 1.09
N HIS A 358 5.06 -15.41 1.32
CA HIS A 358 6.47 -15.82 1.50
C HIS A 358 7.01 -15.67 2.94
N ALA A 359 6.18 -15.43 3.91
CA ALA A 359 6.58 -15.22 5.32
C ALA A 359 6.75 -16.49 6.15
#